data_c8deb7197a647ce11b624251806f9ba7
#
_entry.id   c8deb7197a647ce11b624251806f9ba7
#
_cell.length_a   1.000
_cell.length_b   1.000
_cell.length_c   1.000
_cell.angle_alpha   90.00
_cell.angle_beta   90.00
_cell.angle_gamma   90.00
#
_symmetry.space_group_name_H-M   'P 1'
#
loop_
_entity.id
_entity.type
_entity.pdbx_description
1 polymer ?
#
loop_
_entity_poly.entity_id
_entity_poly.type
_entity_poly.pdbx_seq_one_letter_code
_entity_poly.pdbx_strand_id
1 'polypeptide(L)'
;MAASANHIIYEGIIINARNIDGRLTLFVANTKEEPRESGVTVRVKLDRDQTDTVKSVLYLGSLIYVEGRLEVDEQGLFIAVAEMKYKKPHIDMNKLK
;
A
#
# COMPACT_ATOMS: atom_id res chain seq x y z
N MET A 1 -24.60 -0.67 12.37
CA MET A 1 -24.17 -0.93 13.00
C MET A 1 -22.79 -1.05 12.99
N ALA A 2 -22.39 -1.73 13.58
CA ALA A 2 -21.01 -1.89 13.88
C ALA A 2 -20.13 -1.97 12.65
N ALA A 3 -20.71 -2.37 11.57
CA ALA A 3 -19.90 -2.55 10.37
C ALA A 3 -19.24 -1.28 9.90
N SER A 4 -19.85 -0.16 10.20
CA SER A 4 -19.30 1.09 9.70
C SER A 4 -18.02 1.48 10.41
N ALA A 5 -17.69 0.80 11.48
CA ALA A 5 -16.50 1.17 12.22
C ALA A 5 -15.22 0.67 11.58
N ASN A 6 -15.29 -0.22 10.57
CA ASN A 6 -14.10 -0.78 9.98
C ASN A 6 -13.78 -0.07 8.67
N HIS A 7 -13.28 1.15 8.80
CA HIS A 7 -12.92 1.94 7.64
C HIS A 7 -11.59 2.61 7.95
N ILE A 8 -10.60 2.33 7.11
CA ILE A 8 -9.24 2.81 7.33
C ILE A 8 -8.81 3.66 6.15
N ILE A 9 -8.18 4.78 6.45
CA ILE A 9 -7.53 5.61 5.45
C ILE A 9 -6.06 5.68 5.83
N TYR A 10 -5.19 5.42 4.87
CA TYR A 10 -3.76 5.42 5.14
C TYR A 10 -3.00 6.01 3.97
N GLU A 11 -1.99 6.80 4.27
CA GLU A 11 -1.18 7.43 3.25
C GLU A 11 0.28 7.18 3.55
N GLY A 12 1.06 6.86 2.55
CA GLY A 12 2.46 6.60 2.77
C GLY A 12 3.20 6.31 1.49
N ILE A 13 4.43 5.85 1.63
CA ILE A 13 5.31 5.57 0.52
C ILE A 13 5.51 4.07 0.41
N ILE A 14 5.43 3.56 -0.81
CA ILE A 14 5.66 2.14 -1.05
C ILE A 14 7.14 1.85 -0.91
N ILE A 15 7.49 1.00 0.03
CA ILE A 15 8.89 0.63 0.23
C ILE A 15 9.18 -0.78 -0.23
N ASN A 16 8.17 -1.59 -0.46
CA ASN A 16 8.35 -2.94 -0.96
C ASN A 16 7.03 -3.41 -1.54
N ALA A 17 7.10 -4.43 -2.40
CA ALA A 17 5.91 -4.98 -3.01
C ALA A 17 6.16 -6.43 -3.37
N ARG A 18 5.13 -7.24 -3.25
CA ARG A 18 5.19 -8.65 -3.62
C ARG A 18 3.94 -9.01 -4.37
N ASN A 19 4.10 -9.82 -5.40
CA ASN A 19 2.96 -10.34 -6.13
C ASN A 19 2.79 -11.79 -5.73
N ILE A 20 1.70 -12.10 -5.05
CA ILE A 20 1.42 -13.45 -4.57
C ILE A 20 0.13 -13.90 -5.23
N ASP A 21 0.23 -14.88 -6.10
CA ASP A 21 -0.94 -15.44 -6.79
C ASP A 21 -1.74 -14.39 -7.54
N GLY A 22 -1.03 -13.43 -8.16
CA GLY A 22 -1.67 -12.41 -8.97
C GLY A 22 -2.24 -11.26 -8.17
N ARG A 23 -1.96 -11.19 -6.89
CA ARG A 23 -2.42 -10.12 -6.02
C ARG A 23 -1.23 -9.43 -5.40
N LEU A 24 -1.19 -8.12 -5.52
CA LEU A 24 -0.10 -7.35 -4.95
C LEU A 24 -0.30 -7.11 -3.46
N THR A 25 0.77 -7.32 -2.72
CA THR A 25 0.85 -6.87 -1.34
C THR A 25 1.90 -5.78 -1.31
N LEU A 26 1.50 -4.60 -0.87
CA LEU A 26 2.40 -3.46 -0.79
C LEU A 26 2.77 -3.24 0.66
N PHE A 27 4.03 -2.85 0.87
CA PHE A 27 4.50 -2.48 2.19
C PHE A 27 4.70 -0.99 2.18
N VAL A 28 3.95 -0.28 3.01
CA VAL A 28 3.83 1.17 2.93
C VAL A 28 4.29 1.79 4.23
N ALA A 29 5.26 2.70 4.12
CA ALA A 29 5.78 3.39 5.28
C ALA A 29 5.09 4.74 5.42
N ASN A 30 4.91 5.18 6.67
CA ASN A 30 4.30 6.45 6.95
C ASN A 30 5.22 7.58 6.49
N THR A 31 4.70 8.52 5.71
CA THR A 31 5.51 9.59 5.18
C THR A 31 5.76 10.71 6.17
N LYS A 32 4.99 10.76 7.23
CA LYS A 32 5.11 11.87 8.17
C LYS A 32 6.20 11.68 9.20
N GLU A 33 6.69 10.48 9.30
CA GLU A 33 7.70 10.17 10.29
C GLU A 33 9.00 9.87 9.61
N GLU A 34 10.05 9.81 10.36
CA GLU A 34 11.29 9.33 9.84
C GLU A 34 11.14 7.83 9.66
N PRO A 35 10.91 7.37 8.47
CA PRO A 35 10.54 5.97 8.28
C PRO A 35 11.60 5.03 8.80
N ARG A 36 12.84 5.44 8.71
CA ARG A 36 13.88 4.54 9.14
C ARG A 36 13.87 4.29 10.62
N GLU A 37 13.50 5.30 11.38
CA GLU A 37 13.54 5.15 12.80
C GLU A 37 12.26 4.64 13.40
N SER A 38 11.15 5.09 12.90
CA SER A 38 9.89 4.64 13.46
C SER A 38 9.61 3.20 13.07
N GLY A 39 10.07 2.80 11.90
CA GLY A 39 9.86 1.43 11.49
C GLY A 39 8.42 1.05 11.25
N VAL A 40 7.52 1.99 11.20
CA VAL A 40 6.12 1.65 11.01
C VAL A 40 5.86 1.38 9.54
N THR A 41 5.45 0.16 9.25
CA THR A 41 5.15 -0.26 7.91
C THR A 41 3.84 -1.01 7.95
N VAL A 42 2.96 -0.68 7.04
CA VAL A 42 1.63 -1.29 6.98
C VAL A 42 1.53 -2.10 5.70
N ARG A 43 1.00 -3.31 5.80
CA ARG A 43 0.74 -4.12 4.63
C ARG A 43 -0.59 -3.72 4.04
N VAL A 44 -0.62 -3.62 2.72
CA VAL A 44 -1.80 -3.22 1.98
C VAL A 44 -1.99 -4.25 0.88
N LYS A 45 -3.14 -4.90 0.82
CA LYS A 45 -3.38 -5.94 -0.16
C LYS A 45 -4.41 -5.51 -1.17
N LEU A 46 -4.09 -5.73 -2.44
CA LEU A 46 -5.00 -5.46 -3.54
C LEU A 46 -5.60 -6.77 -4.02
N ASP A 47 -6.78 -6.71 -4.62
CA ASP A 47 -7.32 -7.89 -5.28
C ASP A 47 -6.71 -8.02 -6.68
N ARG A 48 -7.16 -9.02 -7.43
CA ARG A 48 -6.56 -9.27 -8.74
C ARG A 48 -6.87 -8.17 -9.73
N ASP A 49 -8.09 -7.65 -9.72
CA ASP A 49 -8.44 -6.59 -10.65
C ASP A 49 -7.68 -5.32 -10.36
N GLN A 50 -7.56 -4.98 -9.08
CA GLN A 50 -6.80 -3.81 -8.69
C GLN A 50 -5.33 -3.99 -9.07
N THR A 51 -4.80 -5.17 -8.84
CA THR A 51 -3.43 -5.47 -9.19
C THR A 51 -3.20 -5.27 -10.68
N ASP A 52 -4.08 -5.83 -11.51
CA ASP A 52 -3.91 -5.72 -12.95
C ASP A 52 -3.96 -4.27 -13.41
N THR A 53 -4.75 -3.45 -12.73
CA THR A 53 -4.88 -2.06 -13.10
C THR A 53 -3.61 -1.27 -12.81
N VAL A 54 -2.95 -1.57 -11.70
CA VAL A 54 -1.86 -0.69 -11.24
C VAL A 54 -0.47 -1.29 -11.34
N LYS A 55 -0.35 -2.58 -11.60
CA LYS A 55 0.97 -3.23 -11.48
C LYS A 55 2.01 -2.66 -12.42
N SER A 56 1.59 -2.05 -13.51
CA SER A 56 2.54 -1.50 -14.45
C SER A 56 2.82 -0.01 -14.21
N VAL A 57 2.14 0.59 -13.26
CA VAL A 57 2.29 2.04 -13.01
C VAL A 57 2.74 2.38 -11.61
N LEU A 58 2.77 1.41 -10.71
CA LEU A 58 3.27 1.65 -9.36
C LEU A 58 4.76 1.41 -9.31
N TYR A 59 5.45 2.24 -8.56
CA TYR A 59 6.89 2.11 -8.38
C TYR A 59 7.22 2.16 -6.90
N LEU A 60 8.34 1.58 -6.53
CA LEU A 60 8.87 1.80 -5.20
C LEU A 60 9.12 3.29 -5.05
N GLY A 61 8.75 3.84 -3.91
CA GLY A 61 8.86 5.27 -3.70
C GLY A 61 7.61 6.04 -4.04
N SER A 62 6.63 5.39 -4.67
CA SER A 62 5.36 6.06 -4.98
C SER A 62 4.62 6.41 -3.71
N LEU A 63 4.03 7.59 -3.72
CA LEU A 63 3.15 7.99 -2.64
C LEU A 63 1.78 7.43 -2.94
N ILE A 64 1.18 6.76 -1.99
CA ILE A 64 -0.15 6.21 -2.18
C ILE A 64 -1.07 6.62 -1.04
N TYR A 65 -2.33 6.66 -1.39
CA TYR A 65 -3.43 6.93 -0.47
C TYR A 65 -4.40 5.78 -0.65
N VAL A 66 -4.71 5.08 0.41
CA VAL A 66 -5.59 3.93 0.33
C VAL A 66 -6.74 4.08 1.31
N GLU A 67 -7.90 3.61 0.87
CA GLU A 67 -9.05 3.46 1.73
C GLU A 67 -9.46 2.01 1.68
N GLY A 68 -9.81 1.46 2.81
CA GLY A 68 -10.21 0.07 2.83
C GLY A 68 -10.61 -0.37 4.21
N ARG A 69 -10.46 -1.65 4.44
CA ARG A 69 -10.86 -2.28 5.69
C ARG A 69 -9.66 -2.93 6.33
N LEU A 70 -9.63 -2.90 7.65
CA LEU A 70 -8.58 -3.56 8.38
C LEU A 70 -8.98 -5.02 8.53
N GLU A 71 -8.09 -5.92 8.11
CA GLU A 71 -8.33 -7.34 8.19
C GLU A 71 -7.10 -8.03 8.75
N VAL A 72 -7.22 -9.31 9.02
CA VAL A 72 -6.11 -10.03 9.62
C VAL A 72 -5.90 -11.34 8.85
N ASP A 73 -4.65 -11.70 8.69
CA ASP A 73 -4.30 -12.99 8.13
C ASP A 73 -3.26 -13.63 9.05
N GLU A 74 -2.59 -14.65 8.57
CA GLU A 74 -1.62 -15.39 9.39
C GLU A 74 -0.46 -14.52 9.83
N GLN A 75 -0.17 -13.48 9.09
CA GLN A 75 0.96 -12.62 9.39
C GLN A 75 0.58 -11.36 10.13
N GLY A 76 -0.69 -11.18 10.44
CA GLY A 76 -1.13 -10.05 11.21
C GLY A 76 -2.09 -9.16 10.45
N LEU A 77 -2.14 -7.91 10.83
CA LEU A 77 -3.10 -6.96 10.26
C LEU A 77 -2.66 -6.46 8.91
N PHE A 78 -3.62 -6.20 8.05
CA PHE A 78 -3.36 -5.55 6.77
C PHE A 78 -4.60 -4.76 6.36
N ILE A 79 -4.41 -3.86 5.40
CA ILE A 79 -5.53 -3.10 4.84
C ILE A 79 -5.95 -3.76 3.53
N ALA A 80 -7.21 -4.17 3.45
CA ALA A 80 -7.77 -4.68 2.22
C ALA A 80 -8.33 -3.48 1.46
N VAL A 81 -7.76 -3.19 0.30
CA VAL A 81 -8.00 -1.94 -0.41
C VAL A 81 -9.37 -1.93 -1.08
N ALA A 82 -10.13 -0.87 -0.84
CA ALA A 82 -11.34 -0.60 -1.58
C ALA A 82 -11.06 0.42 -2.67
N GLU A 83 -10.32 1.48 -2.32
CA GLU A 83 -9.95 2.49 -3.29
C GLU A 83 -8.51 2.92 -3.06
N MET A 84 -7.84 3.34 -4.12
CA MET A 84 -6.46 3.74 -4.01
C MET A 84 -6.16 4.85 -5.01
N LYS A 85 -5.35 5.81 -4.57
CA LYS A 85 -4.81 6.84 -5.42
C LYS A 85 -3.30 6.81 -5.25
N TYR A 86 -2.59 7.21 -6.28
CA TYR A 86 -1.14 7.18 -6.20
C TYR A 86 -0.53 8.29 -7.02
N LYS A 87 0.68 8.67 -6.66
CA LYS A 87 1.47 9.65 -7.39
C LYS A 87 2.81 9.04 -7.69
N LYS A 88 3.36 9.43 -8.81
CA LYS A 88 4.71 8.99 -9.16
C LYS A 88 5.70 9.62 -8.18
N PRO A 89 6.82 8.96 -7.95
CA PRO A 89 7.83 9.53 -7.09
C PRO A 89 8.32 10.87 -7.65
N HIS A 90 8.71 11.75 -6.75
CA HIS A 90 9.29 13.00 -7.16
C HIS A 90 10.53 12.75 -7.96
N ILE A 91 11.35 11.86 -7.52
CA ILE A 91 12.54 11.46 -8.23
C ILE A 91 12.15 10.26 -9.06
N ASP A 92 12.51 10.28 -10.34
CA ASP A 92 12.17 9.18 -11.21
C ASP A 92 13.04 7.99 -10.85
N MET A 93 12.55 7.16 -9.98
CA MET A 93 13.31 6.03 -9.49
C MET A 93 13.67 5.05 -10.61
N ASN A 94 12.88 5.02 -11.66
CA ASN A 94 13.17 4.12 -12.75
C ASN A 94 14.44 4.47 -13.46
N LYS A 95 14.78 5.73 -13.49
CA LYS A 95 15.98 6.14 -14.17
C LYS A 95 17.24 5.81 -13.41
N LEU A 96 17.08 5.42 -12.17
CA LEU A 96 18.23 5.09 -11.36
C LEU A 96 18.67 3.65 -11.51
N LYS A 97 17.95 2.90 -12.27
CA LYS A 97 18.31 1.50 -12.47
C LYS A 97 19.41 1.33 -13.46
#